data_45221e26b92fedf90870a3bffc7901e6
#
_entry.id   45221e26b92fedf90870a3bffc7901e6
#
_cell.length_a   1.000
_cell.length_b   1.000
_cell.length_c   1.000
_cell.angle_alpha   90.00
_cell.angle_beta   90.00
_cell.angle_gamma   90.00
#
_symmetry.space_group_name_H-M   'P 1'
#
loop_
_entity.id
_entity.type
_entity.pdbx_description
1 polymer ?
#
loop_
_entity_poly.entity_id
_entity_poly.type
_entity_poly.pdbx_seq_one_letter_code
_entity_poly.pdbx_strand_id
1 'polypeptide(L)'
;MRETINGADLRRMIISAAAAIEINKQALNELNVFPVPDGDTGTNMSMTINSAASDLRKTEDPDLEKASKVAASAMLRGARGNSGVILSLLFRGISKRLKGSEECDGVLWAQALSLIHISEPTRPR
;
A
#
# COMPACT_ATOMS: atom_id res chain seq x y z
N MET A 1 -23.18 -7.80 -13.53
CA MET A 1 -21.77 -8.13 -13.82
C MET A 1 -20.95 -7.93 -12.57
N ARG A 2 -20.11 -8.88 -12.29
CA ARG A 2 -19.24 -8.80 -11.11
C ARG A 2 -17.94 -8.14 -11.49
N GLU A 3 -17.55 -7.14 -10.73
CA GLU A 3 -16.28 -6.47 -10.93
C GLU A 3 -15.20 -7.14 -10.10
N THR A 4 -14.06 -7.39 -10.70
CA THR A 4 -12.92 -8.01 -10.05
C THR A 4 -11.66 -7.21 -10.32
N ILE A 5 -10.69 -7.36 -9.41
CA ILE A 5 -9.38 -6.73 -9.51
C ILE A 5 -8.36 -7.82 -9.76
N ASN A 6 -7.61 -7.71 -10.84
CA ASN A 6 -6.52 -8.63 -11.14
C ASN A 6 -5.16 -7.96 -10.86
N GLY A 7 -4.07 -8.68 -11.15
CA GLY A 7 -2.73 -8.16 -10.87
C GLY A 7 -2.39 -6.90 -11.65
N ALA A 8 -2.82 -6.81 -12.90
CA ALA A 8 -2.57 -5.62 -13.71
C ALA A 8 -3.32 -4.41 -13.14
N ASP A 9 -4.54 -4.64 -12.65
CA ASP A 9 -5.32 -3.57 -12.02
C ASP A 9 -4.64 -3.08 -10.75
N LEU A 10 -4.17 -3.98 -9.90
CA LEU A 10 -3.47 -3.61 -8.68
C LEU A 10 -2.20 -2.83 -8.99
N ARG A 11 -1.45 -3.25 -10.01
CA ARG A 11 -0.26 -2.53 -10.45
C ARG A 11 -0.61 -1.08 -10.83
N ARG A 12 -1.65 -0.90 -11.65
CA ARG A 12 -2.08 0.44 -12.04
C ARG A 12 -2.53 1.27 -10.86
N MET A 13 -3.25 0.66 -9.92
CA MET A 13 -3.72 1.36 -8.72
C MET A 13 -2.55 1.86 -7.89
N ILE A 14 -1.54 1.03 -7.68
CA ILE A 14 -0.38 1.41 -6.88
C ILE A 14 0.44 2.50 -7.58
N ILE A 15 0.63 2.39 -8.88
CA ILE A 15 1.34 3.41 -9.65
C ILE A 15 0.59 4.74 -9.59
N SER A 16 -0.74 4.71 -9.74
CA SER A 16 -1.56 5.91 -9.64
C SER A 16 -1.54 6.50 -8.23
N ALA A 17 -1.59 5.65 -7.20
CA ALA A 17 -1.51 6.10 -5.82
C ALA A 17 -0.16 6.75 -5.53
N ALA A 18 0.93 6.18 -6.06
CA ALA A 18 2.25 6.75 -5.90
C ALA A 18 2.33 8.16 -6.51
N ALA A 19 1.75 8.32 -7.70
CA ALA A 19 1.69 9.61 -8.35
C ALA A 19 0.86 10.61 -7.55
N ALA A 20 -0.28 10.19 -7.02
CA ALA A 20 -1.15 11.05 -6.22
C ALA A 20 -0.47 11.50 -4.93
N ILE A 21 0.24 10.59 -4.26
CA ILE A 21 0.98 10.93 -3.05
C ILE A 21 2.13 11.89 -3.36
N GLU A 22 2.83 11.67 -4.47
CA GLU A 22 3.91 12.57 -4.90
C GLU A 22 3.40 13.98 -5.13
N ILE A 23 2.25 14.11 -5.79
CA ILE A 23 1.65 15.42 -6.06
C ILE A 23 1.23 16.12 -4.76
N ASN A 24 0.74 15.36 -3.81
CA ASN A 24 0.18 15.90 -2.56
C ASN A 24 1.13 15.85 -1.37
N LYS A 25 2.38 15.45 -1.58
CA LYS A 25 3.28 15.22 -0.45
C LYS A 25 3.53 16.48 0.40
N GLN A 26 3.56 17.64 -0.25
CA GLN A 26 3.76 18.89 0.48
C GLN A 26 2.59 19.17 1.42
N ALA A 27 1.37 18.98 0.94
CA ALA A 27 0.18 19.15 1.78
C ALA A 27 0.17 18.14 2.93
N LEU A 28 0.57 16.89 2.67
CA LEU A 28 0.67 15.87 3.71
C LEU A 28 1.72 16.22 4.75
N ASN A 29 2.86 16.76 4.32
CA ASN A 29 3.91 17.20 5.23
C ASN A 29 3.39 18.32 6.14
N GLU A 30 2.64 19.26 5.58
CA GLU A 30 2.10 20.39 6.34
C GLU A 30 1.05 19.96 7.36
N LEU A 31 0.35 18.85 7.13
CA LEU A 31 -0.62 18.32 8.07
C LEU A 31 0.02 17.51 9.20
N ASN A 32 1.31 17.20 9.10
CA ASN A 32 1.99 16.36 10.06
C ASN A 32 2.39 17.17 11.30
N VAL A 33 1.47 17.26 12.27
CA VAL A 33 1.70 18.00 13.51
C VAL A 33 1.78 17.11 14.73
N PHE A 34 1.39 15.84 14.61
CA PHE A 34 1.40 14.89 15.73
C PHE A 34 1.95 13.53 15.29
N PRO A 35 2.61 12.83 16.21
CA PRO A 35 3.02 13.26 17.54
C PRO A 35 4.22 14.20 17.50
N VAL A 36 4.98 14.21 16.43
CA VAL A 36 6.14 15.06 16.23
C VAL A 36 5.95 15.86 14.96
N PRO A 37 5.98 17.19 15.02
CA PRO A 37 5.74 18.01 13.82
C PRO A 37 7.00 18.12 12.96
N ASP A 38 7.50 17.00 12.49
CA ASP A 38 8.71 16.95 11.67
C ASP A 38 8.46 17.24 10.17
N GLY A 39 7.19 17.24 9.76
CA GLY A 39 6.82 17.69 8.42
C GLY A 39 7.26 16.78 7.29
N ASP A 40 7.44 15.49 7.53
CA ASP A 40 7.95 14.56 6.53
C ASP A 40 7.03 13.38 6.18
N THR A 41 5.79 13.38 6.68
CA THR A 41 4.86 12.28 6.44
C THR A 41 4.65 12.02 4.95
N GLY A 42 4.35 13.06 4.19
CA GLY A 42 4.12 12.93 2.75
C GLY A 42 5.37 12.46 2.01
N THR A 43 6.52 12.99 2.38
CA THR A 43 7.78 12.58 1.78
C THR A 43 8.07 11.10 2.05
N ASN A 44 7.89 10.67 3.29
CA ASN A 44 8.14 9.27 3.67
C ASN A 44 7.17 8.32 2.97
N MET A 45 5.89 8.67 2.91
CA MET A 45 4.90 7.87 2.20
C MET A 45 5.21 7.79 0.71
N SER A 46 5.59 8.92 0.11
CA SER A 46 5.93 8.97 -1.31
C SER A 46 7.12 8.06 -1.61
N MET A 47 8.17 8.13 -0.84
CA MET A 47 9.36 7.30 -1.04
C MET A 47 9.02 5.82 -0.88
N THR A 48 8.21 5.49 0.10
CA THR A 48 7.83 4.10 0.38
C THR A 48 6.99 3.51 -0.74
N ILE A 49 5.93 4.21 -1.17
CA ILE A 49 5.05 3.68 -2.21
C ILE A 49 5.72 3.69 -3.58
N ASN A 50 6.64 4.61 -3.81
CA ASN A 50 7.39 4.62 -5.07
C ASN A 50 8.33 3.43 -5.20
N SER A 51 8.79 2.86 -4.09
CA SER A 51 9.52 1.59 -4.12
C SER A 51 8.66 0.48 -4.72
N ALA A 52 7.40 0.40 -4.32
CA ALA A 52 6.48 -0.59 -4.87
C ALA A 52 6.16 -0.31 -6.33
N ALA A 53 5.89 0.93 -6.68
CA ALA A 53 5.58 1.29 -8.06
C ALA A 53 6.74 0.96 -8.98
N SER A 54 7.96 1.23 -8.56
CA SER A 54 9.17 0.94 -9.34
C SER A 54 9.31 -0.55 -9.62
N ASP A 55 9.15 -1.39 -8.59
CA ASP A 55 9.27 -2.83 -8.76
C ASP A 55 8.13 -3.39 -9.61
N LEU A 56 6.91 -2.86 -9.46
CA LEU A 56 5.78 -3.32 -10.25
C LEU A 56 5.90 -2.96 -11.72
N ARG A 57 6.52 -1.82 -12.04
CA ARG A 57 6.77 -1.45 -13.43
C ARG A 57 7.69 -2.43 -14.13
N LYS A 58 8.57 -3.09 -13.38
CA LYS A 58 9.50 -4.08 -13.90
C LYS A 58 8.92 -5.49 -13.94
N THR A 59 7.74 -5.69 -13.37
CA THR A 59 7.13 -7.01 -13.28
C THR A 59 6.20 -7.20 -14.47
N GLU A 60 6.41 -8.28 -15.24
CA GLU A 60 5.58 -8.57 -16.40
C GLU A 60 4.38 -9.42 -16.00
N ASP A 61 3.21 -9.02 -16.47
CA ASP A 61 1.96 -9.78 -16.33
C ASP A 61 1.77 -10.40 -14.94
N PRO A 62 1.84 -9.61 -13.87
CA PRO A 62 1.68 -10.19 -12.55
C PRO A 62 0.22 -10.59 -12.32
N ASP A 63 0.01 -11.76 -11.70
CA ASP A 63 -1.30 -12.05 -11.15
C ASP A 63 -1.47 -11.26 -9.84
N LEU A 64 -2.63 -11.34 -9.23
CA LEU A 64 -2.92 -10.54 -8.04
C LEU A 64 -2.01 -10.91 -6.87
N GLU A 65 -1.76 -12.21 -6.67
CA GLU A 65 -0.86 -12.66 -5.61
C GLU A 65 0.54 -12.10 -5.82
N LYS A 66 1.09 -12.22 -7.02
CA LYS A 66 2.43 -11.74 -7.33
C LYS A 66 2.51 -10.22 -7.19
N ALA A 67 1.52 -9.49 -7.71
CA ALA A 67 1.52 -8.03 -7.63
C ALA A 67 1.49 -7.56 -6.18
N SER A 68 0.62 -8.15 -5.35
CA SER A 68 0.54 -7.76 -3.95
C SER A 68 1.81 -8.11 -3.18
N LYS A 69 2.41 -9.26 -3.49
CA LYS A 69 3.65 -9.70 -2.85
C LYS A 69 4.82 -8.81 -3.23
N VAL A 70 4.94 -8.45 -4.51
CA VAL A 70 5.99 -7.54 -4.98
C VAL A 70 5.83 -6.18 -4.29
N ALA A 71 4.61 -5.66 -4.24
CA ALA A 71 4.35 -4.37 -3.60
C ALA A 71 4.72 -4.41 -2.12
N ALA A 72 4.28 -5.43 -1.39
CA ALA A 72 4.55 -5.54 0.04
C ALA A 72 6.04 -5.66 0.32
N SER A 73 6.75 -6.48 -0.44
CA SER A 73 8.19 -6.67 -0.27
C SER A 73 8.97 -5.40 -0.56
N ALA A 74 8.61 -4.70 -1.65
CA ALA A 74 9.28 -3.46 -2.02
C ALA A 74 9.06 -2.37 -0.98
N MET A 75 7.84 -2.25 -0.46
CA MET A 75 7.55 -1.27 0.57
C MET A 75 8.29 -1.57 1.87
N LEU A 76 8.42 -2.85 2.22
CA LEU A 76 9.15 -3.23 3.41
C LEU A 76 10.63 -2.83 3.30
N ARG A 77 11.25 -3.09 2.15
CA ARG A 77 12.64 -2.71 1.94
C ARG A 77 12.84 -1.20 1.85
N GLY A 78 11.85 -0.50 1.29
CA GLY A 78 11.95 0.94 1.06
C GLY A 78 11.23 1.80 2.08
N ALA A 79 10.76 1.21 3.19
CA ALA A 79 10.00 1.96 4.18
C ALA A 79 10.81 3.10 4.78
N ARG A 80 10.21 4.28 4.80
CA ARG A 80 10.83 5.49 5.35
C ARG A 80 9.94 6.07 6.42
N GLY A 81 10.50 6.28 7.60
CA GLY A 81 9.80 6.87 8.73
C GLY A 81 8.65 6.02 9.23
N ASN A 82 7.95 6.51 10.24
CA ASN A 82 6.82 5.78 10.81
C ASN A 82 5.68 5.61 9.81
N SER A 83 5.39 6.65 9.04
CA SER A 83 4.32 6.58 8.04
C SER A 83 4.63 5.55 6.96
N GLY A 84 5.89 5.45 6.54
CA GLY A 84 6.30 4.44 5.57
C GLY A 84 6.20 3.03 6.13
N VAL A 85 6.59 2.84 7.39
CA VAL A 85 6.46 1.53 8.05
C VAL A 85 4.99 1.13 8.14
N ILE A 86 4.12 2.05 8.54
CA ILE A 86 2.69 1.77 8.61
C ILE A 86 2.16 1.36 7.24
N LEU A 87 2.51 2.10 6.20
CA LEU A 87 2.09 1.79 4.84
C LEU A 87 2.56 0.39 4.41
N SER A 88 3.80 0.02 4.73
CA SER A 88 4.33 -1.29 4.40
C SER A 88 3.57 -2.41 5.13
N LEU A 89 3.18 -2.17 6.37
CA LEU A 89 2.40 -3.15 7.13
C LEU A 89 0.99 -3.34 6.59
N LEU A 90 0.37 -2.26 6.10
CA LEU A 90 -0.93 -2.34 5.44
C LEU A 90 -0.86 -3.26 4.23
N PHE A 91 0.15 -3.08 3.38
CA PHE A 91 0.29 -3.89 2.19
C PHE A 91 0.70 -5.32 2.50
N ARG A 92 1.44 -5.53 3.57
CA ARG A 92 1.74 -6.88 4.03
C ARG A 92 0.48 -7.63 4.41
N GLY A 93 -0.43 -6.97 5.13
CA GLY A 93 -1.72 -7.56 5.50
C GLY A 93 -2.55 -7.90 4.27
N ILE A 94 -2.62 -6.99 3.32
CA ILE A 94 -3.34 -7.21 2.07
C ILE A 94 -2.74 -8.39 1.31
N SER A 95 -1.41 -8.45 1.20
CA SER A 95 -0.73 -9.52 0.49
C SER A 95 -1.01 -10.89 1.11
N LYS A 96 -1.03 -10.97 2.43
CA LYS A 96 -1.33 -12.23 3.12
C LYS A 96 -2.73 -12.74 2.79
N ARG A 97 -3.70 -11.83 2.74
CA ARG A 97 -5.09 -12.21 2.48
C ARG A 97 -5.31 -12.60 1.02
N LEU A 98 -4.57 -11.98 0.10
CA LEU A 98 -4.71 -12.24 -1.32
C LEU A 98 -3.86 -13.42 -1.80
N LYS A 99 -3.13 -14.06 -0.92
CA LYS A 99 -2.29 -15.20 -1.26
C LYS A 99 -3.12 -16.30 -1.91
N GLY A 100 -2.66 -16.79 -3.04
CA GLY A 100 -3.35 -17.82 -3.81
C GLY A 100 -4.44 -17.30 -4.73
N SER A 101 -4.66 -15.99 -4.78
CA SER A 101 -5.70 -15.39 -5.61
C SER A 101 -5.12 -14.81 -6.89
N GLU A 102 -5.76 -15.08 -8.02
CA GLU A 102 -5.37 -14.48 -9.30
C GLU A 102 -6.06 -13.14 -9.48
N GLU A 103 -7.26 -13.02 -8.94
CA GLU A 103 -8.03 -11.79 -8.95
C GLU A 103 -8.95 -11.76 -7.73
N CYS A 104 -9.46 -10.61 -7.39
CA CYS A 104 -10.39 -10.52 -6.28
C CYS A 104 -11.59 -9.65 -6.63
N ASP A 105 -12.71 -9.96 -6.00
CA ASP A 105 -13.91 -9.14 -6.08
C ASP A 105 -14.01 -8.24 -4.85
N GLY A 106 -15.12 -7.51 -4.75
CA GLY A 106 -15.31 -6.61 -3.63
C GLY A 106 -15.33 -7.30 -2.28
N VAL A 107 -15.84 -8.53 -2.21
CA VAL A 107 -15.88 -9.28 -0.95
C VAL A 107 -14.49 -9.65 -0.49
N LEU A 108 -13.66 -10.20 -1.38
CA LEU A 108 -12.29 -10.57 -1.04
C LEU A 108 -11.48 -9.33 -0.66
N TRP A 109 -11.67 -8.23 -1.39
CA TRP A 109 -10.99 -6.97 -1.10
C TRP A 109 -11.36 -6.46 0.29
N ALA A 110 -12.64 -6.49 0.64
CA ALA A 110 -13.09 -6.09 1.96
C ALA A 110 -12.48 -6.98 3.05
N GLN A 111 -12.37 -8.29 2.81
CA GLN A 111 -11.74 -9.21 3.75
C GLN A 111 -10.25 -8.91 3.90
N ALA A 112 -9.57 -8.57 2.81
CA ALA A 112 -8.16 -8.19 2.85
C ALA A 112 -7.96 -6.94 3.71
N LEU A 113 -8.80 -5.94 3.50
CA LEU A 113 -8.74 -4.70 4.28
C LEU A 113 -9.06 -4.93 5.75
N SER A 114 -9.90 -5.91 6.07
CA SER A 114 -10.23 -6.21 7.47
C SER A 114 -9.04 -6.75 8.25
N LEU A 115 -8.06 -7.37 7.59
CA LEU A 115 -6.84 -7.81 8.26
C LEU A 115 -6.02 -6.63 8.77
N ILE A 116 -6.12 -5.50 8.10
CA ILE A 116 -5.46 -4.27 8.55
C ILE A 116 -6.02 -3.87 9.91
N HIS A 117 -7.33 -3.94 10.06
CA HIS A 117 -7.98 -3.62 11.32
C HIS A 117 -7.52 -4.55 12.46
N ILE A 118 -7.42 -5.84 12.16
CA ILE A 118 -6.96 -6.83 13.14
C ILE A 118 -5.52 -6.56 13.56
N SER A 119 -4.71 -6.07 12.63
CA SER A 119 -3.29 -5.80 12.88
C SER A 119 -3.05 -4.52 13.66
N GLU A 120 -4.06 -3.67 13.82
CA GLU A 120 -3.91 -2.43 14.56
C GLU A 120 -3.67 -2.69 16.05
N PRO A 121 -2.90 -1.82 16.72
CA PRO A 121 -2.81 -1.88 18.18
C PRO A 121 -4.20 -1.75 18.79
N THR A 122 -4.36 -2.31 19.96
CA THR A 122 -5.62 -2.21 20.70
C THR A 122 -6.02 -0.74 20.84
N ARG A 123 -7.25 -0.44 20.44
CA ARG A 123 -7.78 0.91 20.54
C ARG A 123 -8.65 1.03 21.78
N PRO A 124 -8.48 2.12 22.54
CA PRO A 124 -9.36 2.38 23.66
C PRO A 124 -10.79 2.55 23.18
N ARG A 125 -11.69 2.19 24.01
CA ARG A 125 -13.10 2.34 23.70
C ARG A 125 -13.74 3.33 24.62
#